data_a469f6cbf03ad7113d69bdd8672091c8
#
_entry.id   a469f6cbf03ad7113d69bdd8672091c8
#
_cell.length_a   1.000
_cell.length_b   1.000
_cell.length_c   1.000
_cell.angle_alpha   90.00
_cell.angle_beta   90.00
_cell.angle_gamma   90.00
#
_symmetry.space_group_name_H-M   'P 1'
#
loop_
_entity.id
_entity.type
_entity.pdbx_description
1 polymer ?
#
loop_
_entity_poly.entity_id
_entity_poly.type
_entity_poly.pdbx_seq_one_letter_code
_entity_poly.pdbx_strand_id
1 'polypeptide(L)'
;MLEVCCGSYEDALTASQAGAKRIELNSALPLGGLTPTTATLDMIKRNTDMEVICMVRCREGGFFYSENEYMQMIEEATELLEHGADGIAFGFLDEQKNLSVTRIRNMVTLIHSYNKIAVFHRAFDVMENTDSIHMLYELGIDRVLTSGQKPTAFAGIETLKNLQENYGDKIEIVGLGCYCKCTIFFEGNRTIISKIMHSYPKKRVNCII
;
A
#
# COMPACT_ATOMS: atom_id res chain seq x y z
N MET A 1 -0.62 -0.07 -13.54
CA MET A 1 -0.04 -1.40 -13.25
C MET A 1 -0.93 -2.09 -12.21
N LEU A 2 -1.10 -3.43 -12.26
CA LEU A 2 -1.85 -4.17 -11.25
C LEU A 2 -0.94 -4.50 -10.07
N GLU A 3 -1.36 -4.16 -8.87
CA GLU A 3 -0.76 -4.58 -7.61
C GLU A 3 -1.70 -5.56 -6.91
N VAL A 4 -1.18 -6.68 -6.40
CA VAL A 4 -1.96 -7.71 -5.72
C VAL A 4 -1.56 -7.78 -4.26
N CYS A 5 -2.54 -7.63 -3.36
CA CYS A 5 -2.30 -7.80 -1.93
C CYS A 5 -2.21 -9.28 -1.57
N CYS A 6 -1.11 -9.67 -0.96
CA CYS A 6 -0.77 -11.03 -0.58
C CYS A 6 -0.56 -11.14 0.94
N GLY A 7 -1.14 -12.14 1.57
CA GLY A 7 -1.00 -12.39 3.00
C GLY A 7 -0.05 -13.55 3.33
N SER A 8 0.54 -14.17 2.30
CA SER A 8 1.42 -15.33 2.46
C SER A 8 2.34 -15.52 1.25
N TYR A 9 3.36 -16.38 1.40
CA TYR A 9 4.20 -16.82 0.28
C TYR A 9 3.39 -17.52 -0.81
N GLU A 10 2.42 -18.35 -0.43
CA GLU A 10 1.55 -19.08 -1.37
C GLU A 10 0.69 -18.12 -2.21
N ASP A 11 0.15 -17.04 -1.59
CA ASP A 11 -0.59 -16.01 -2.32
C ASP A 11 0.33 -15.31 -3.34
N ALA A 12 1.56 -14.99 -2.94
CA ALA A 12 2.53 -14.35 -3.81
C ALA A 12 2.91 -15.22 -5.02
N LEU A 13 3.13 -16.53 -4.80
CA LEU A 13 3.37 -17.47 -5.91
C LEU A 13 2.18 -17.54 -6.86
N THR A 14 0.97 -17.61 -6.31
CA THR A 14 -0.26 -17.60 -7.11
C THR A 14 -0.39 -16.33 -7.94
N ALA A 15 -0.09 -15.17 -7.35
CA ALA A 15 -0.09 -13.88 -8.05
C ALA A 15 0.96 -13.85 -9.17
N SER A 16 2.18 -14.34 -8.91
CA SER A 16 3.25 -14.44 -9.89
C SER A 16 2.86 -15.32 -11.07
N GLN A 17 2.30 -16.52 -10.81
CA GLN A 17 1.82 -17.44 -11.83
C GLN A 17 0.69 -16.85 -12.69
N ALA A 18 -0.11 -15.96 -12.11
CA ALA A 18 -1.14 -15.22 -12.83
C ALA A 18 -0.60 -14.00 -13.58
N GLY A 19 0.72 -13.75 -13.54
CA GLY A 19 1.39 -12.68 -14.29
C GLY A 19 1.45 -11.34 -13.58
N ALA A 20 1.16 -11.28 -12.27
CA ALA A 20 1.38 -10.08 -11.47
C ALA A 20 2.85 -9.66 -11.53
N LYS A 21 3.08 -8.34 -11.60
CA LYS A 21 4.43 -7.76 -11.60
C LYS A 21 4.76 -7.04 -10.30
N ARG A 22 3.74 -6.77 -9.49
CA ARG A 22 3.86 -6.08 -8.21
C ARG A 22 2.89 -6.65 -7.20
N ILE A 23 3.34 -6.80 -5.96
CA ILE A 23 2.51 -7.19 -4.83
C ILE A 23 2.70 -6.25 -3.65
N GLU A 24 1.65 -6.11 -2.84
CA GLU A 24 1.75 -5.63 -1.47
C GLU A 24 1.78 -6.84 -0.54
N LEU A 25 2.90 -7.06 0.12
CA LEU A 25 3.08 -8.17 1.05
C LEU A 25 2.68 -7.77 2.47
N ASN A 26 1.75 -8.52 3.02
CA ASN A 26 1.22 -8.36 4.37
C ASN A 26 1.33 -9.67 5.16
N SER A 27 1.11 -9.59 6.45
CA SER A 27 0.60 -10.68 7.28
C SER A 27 -0.79 -10.33 7.80
N ALA A 28 -1.50 -11.26 8.42
CA ALA A 28 -2.76 -11.04 9.13
C ALA A 28 -3.79 -10.18 8.36
N LEU A 29 -4.03 -10.45 7.08
CA LEU A 29 -4.99 -9.71 6.24
C LEU A 29 -6.39 -9.54 6.85
N PRO A 30 -6.96 -10.52 7.61
CA PRO A 30 -8.25 -10.30 8.29
C PRO A 30 -8.24 -9.17 9.32
N LEU A 31 -7.07 -8.75 9.80
CA LEU A 31 -6.88 -7.61 10.70
C LEU A 31 -6.53 -6.31 9.94
N GLY A 32 -6.64 -6.33 8.62
CA GLY A 32 -6.34 -5.18 7.76
C GLY A 32 -4.90 -5.09 7.27
N GLY A 33 -4.11 -6.16 7.40
CA GLY A 33 -2.70 -6.23 7.02
C GLY A 33 -1.77 -5.72 8.11
N LEU A 34 -0.81 -6.54 8.49
CA LEU A 34 0.27 -6.22 9.43
C LEU A 34 1.62 -6.51 8.79
N THR A 35 2.71 -6.14 9.46
CA THR A 35 4.09 -6.35 9.02
C THR A 35 4.34 -7.84 8.71
N PRO A 36 4.81 -8.20 7.51
CA PRO A 36 5.18 -9.56 7.16
C PRO A 36 6.53 -9.92 7.79
N THR A 37 6.85 -11.22 7.82
CA THR A 37 8.18 -11.67 8.24
C THR A 37 9.20 -11.52 7.11
N THR A 38 10.46 -11.24 7.47
CA THR A 38 11.59 -11.22 6.52
C THR A 38 11.75 -12.56 5.81
N ALA A 39 11.51 -13.69 6.50
CA ALA A 39 11.53 -15.02 5.91
C ALA A 39 10.55 -15.19 4.74
N THR A 40 9.34 -14.64 4.87
CA THR A 40 8.35 -14.65 3.78
C THR A 40 8.82 -13.79 2.59
N LEU A 41 9.34 -12.60 2.87
CA LEU A 41 9.92 -11.72 1.85
C LEU A 41 11.07 -12.40 1.11
N ASP A 42 12.03 -12.98 1.81
CA ASP A 42 13.18 -13.69 1.24
C ASP A 42 12.75 -14.84 0.31
N MET A 43 11.74 -15.59 0.70
CA MET A 43 11.22 -16.68 -0.13
C MET A 43 10.62 -16.13 -1.43
N ILE A 44 9.88 -15.03 -1.37
CA ILE A 44 9.29 -14.38 -2.55
C ILE A 44 10.39 -13.84 -3.47
N LYS A 45 11.35 -13.09 -2.93
CA LYS A 45 12.44 -12.48 -3.70
C LYS A 45 13.34 -13.51 -4.38
N ARG A 46 13.53 -14.70 -3.77
CA ARG A 46 14.31 -15.79 -4.38
C ARG A 46 13.57 -16.55 -5.48
N ASN A 47 12.24 -16.53 -5.47
CA ASN A 47 11.43 -17.37 -6.35
C ASN A 47 10.58 -16.60 -7.38
N THR A 48 10.61 -15.26 -7.35
CA THR A 48 9.86 -14.41 -8.28
C THR A 48 10.64 -13.15 -8.62
N ASP A 49 10.33 -12.55 -9.77
CA ASP A 49 10.88 -11.25 -10.21
C ASP A 49 9.90 -10.10 -9.93
N MET A 50 8.97 -10.28 -9.00
CA MET A 50 7.99 -9.25 -8.67
C MET A 50 8.59 -8.12 -7.85
N GLU A 51 8.09 -6.91 -8.07
CA GLU A 51 8.23 -5.79 -7.14
C GLU A 51 7.42 -6.10 -5.88
N VAL A 52 8.06 -6.02 -4.70
CA VAL A 52 7.44 -6.34 -3.41
C VAL A 52 7.41 -5.11 -2.52
N ILE A 53 6.22 -4.56 -2.33
CA ILE A 53 5.96 -3.51 -1.34
C ILE A 53 5.56 -4.19 -0.03
N CYS A 54 6.31 -3.96 1.04
CA CYS A 54 6.01 -4.58 2.34
C CYS A 54 5.20 -3.64 3.23
N MET A 55 4.13 -4.15 3.83
CA MET A 55 3.41 -3.43 4.88
C MET A 55 4.29 -3.29 6.11
N VAL A 56 4.30 -2.09 6.70
CA VAL A 56 4.84 -1.86 8.05
C VAL A 56 3.73 -1.31 8.92
N ARG A 57 3.19 -2.18 9.75
CA ARG A 57 2.11 -1.91 10.68
C ARG A 57 2.16 -2.93 11.81
N CYS A 58 2.55 -2.48 12.99
CA CYS A 58 2.84 -3.37 14.12
C CYS A 58 1.60 -3.98 14.79
N ARG A 59 0.40 -3.40 14.59
CA ARG A 59 -0.86 -3.88 15.17
C ARG A 59 -2.08 -3.45 14.36
N GLU A 60 -3.21 -4.07 14.61
CA GLU A 60 -4.53 -3.62 14.15
C GLU A 60 -4.98 -2.30 14.82
N GLY A 61 -6.10 -1.75 14.40
CA GLY A 61 -6.69 -0.52 14.92
C GLY A 61 -6.27 0.72 14.14
N GLY A 62 -6.27 1.86 14.82
CA GLY A 62 -5.97 3.16 14.21
C GLY A 62 -4.49 3.37 13.89
N PHE A 63 -4.17 4.53 13.32
CA PHE A 63 -2.85 4.88 12.79
C PHE A 63 -2.11 5.93 13.66
N PHE A 64 -2.59 6.16 14.87
CA PHE A 64 -1.89 6.87 15.92
C PHE A 64 -1.13 5.86 16.78
N TYR A 65 0.17 5.98 16.86
CA TYR A 65 1.07 5.02 17.50
C TYR A 65 1.81 5.67 18.67
N SER A 66 2.07 4.88 19.71
CA SER A 66 2.98 5.28 20.79
C SER A 66 4.42 5.43 20.25
N GLU A 67 5.33 5.97 21.07
CA GLU A 67 6.74 6.09 20.66
C GLU A 67 7.38 4.72 20.48
N ASN A 68 7.07 3.76 21.37
CA ASN A 68 7.62 2.40 21.26
C ASN A 68 7.11 1.67 20.01
N GLU A 69 5.83 1.81 19.66
CA GLU A 69 5.27 1.26 18.42
C GLU A 69 5.91 1.90 17.18
N TYR A 70 6.12 3.21 17.21
CA TYR A 70 6.80 3.91 16.13
C TYR A 70 8.25 3.42 15.96
N MET A 71 9.00 3.30 17.05
CA MET A 71 10.38 2.77 17.00
C MET A 71 10.40 1.34 16.48
N GLN A 72 9.49 0.46 16.93
CA GLN A 72 9.34 -0.88 16.38
C GLN A 72 9.10 -0.85 14.87
N MET A 73 8.22 0.02 14.37
CA MET A 73 7.94 0.13 12.94
C MET A 73 9.15 0.62 12.13
N ILE A 74 10.00 1.47 12.70
CA ILE A 74 11.26 1.89 12.06
C ILE A 74 12.22 0.70 11.93
N GLU A 75 12.39 -0.11 12.97
CA GLU A 75 13.22 -1.31 12.95
C GLU A 75 12.68 -2.34 11.94
N GLU A 76 11.37 -2.62 11.97
CA GLU A 76 10.72 -3.53 11.00
C GLU A 76 10.92 -3.06 9.55
N ALA A 77 10.81 -1.75 9.29
CA ALA A 77 11.05 -1.19 7.97
C ALA A 77 12.51 -1.36 7.54
N THR A 78 13.45 -1.12 8.45
CA THR A 78 14.89 -1.28 8.19
C THR A 78 15.20 -2.72 7.81
N GLU A 79 14.76 -3.70 8.60
CA GLU A 79 14.98 -5.12 8.30
C GLU A 79 14.36 -5.53 6.95
N LEU A 80 13.14 -5.11 6.65
CA LEU A 80 12.51 -5.43 5.37
C LEU A 80 13.27 -4.82 4.18
N LEU A 81 13.79 -3.60 4.31
CA LEU A 81 14.60 -2.95 3.29
C LEU A 81 15.93 -3.67 3.08
N GLU A 82 16.60 -4.09 4.16
CA GLU A 82 17.84 -4.88 4.11
C GLU A 82 17.64 -6.24 3.45
N HIS A 83 16.45 -6.84 3.61
CA HIS A 83 16.05 -8.09 2.98
C HIS A 83 15.47 -7.91 1.56
N GLY A 84 15.59 -6.71 0.98
CA GLY A 84 15.31 -6.48 -0.44
C GLY A 84 13.87 -6.13 -0.78
N ALA A 85 13.08 -5.61 0.17
CA ALA A 85 11.81 -4.98 -0.17
C ALA A 85 12.02 -3.86 -1.19
N ASP A 86 11.11 -3.73 -2.15
CA ASP A 86 11.18 -2.68 -3.18
C ASP A 86 10.48 -1.40 -2.74
N GLY A 87 9.75 -1.45 -1.64
CA GLY A 87 9.14 -0.31 -0.99
C GLY A 87 8.47 -0.71 0.31
N ILE A 88 8.06 0.30 1.06
CA ILE A 88 7.37 0.16 2.35
C ILE A 88 6.03 0.89 2.29
N ALA A 89 4.96 0.18 2.64
CA ALA A 89 3.63 0.75 2.85
C ALA A 89 3.41 1.03 4.34
N PHE A 90 3.16 2.28 4.69
CA PHE A 90 3.01 2.74 6.07
C PHE A 90 2.05 3.92 6.17
N GLY A 91 1.73 4.36 7.40
CA GLY A 91 0.98 5.61 7.61
C GLY A 91 0.93 5.98 9.09
N PHE A 92 1.26 7.23 9.38
CA PHE A 92 1.28 7.80 10.72
C PHE A 92 0.34 9.00 10.82
N LEU A 93 -0.61 8.92 11.71
CA LEU A 93 -1.51 10.02 12.04
C LEU A 93 -1.31 10.46 13.49
N ASP A 94 -1.76 11.66 13.82
CA ASP A 94 -1.91 12.11 15.22
C ASP A 94 -3.29 11.69 15.79
N GLU A 95 -3.56 12.04 17.05
CA GLU A 95 -4.82 11.76 17.72
C GLU A 95 -6.03 12.40 17.02
N GLN A 96 -5.83 13.51 16.32
CA GLN A 96 -6.83 14.25 15.57
C GLN A 96 -6.95 13.77 14.12
N LYS A 97 -6.29 12.66 13.77
CA LYS A 97 -6.24 12.08 12.41
C LYS A 97 -5.59 12.97 11.35
N ASN A 98 -4.73 13.90 11.74
CA ASN A 98 -3.88 14.61 10.82
C ASN A 98 -2.57 13.86 10.58
N LEU A 99 -1.82 14.24 9.54
CA LEU A 99 -0.51 13.67 9.23
C LEU A 99 0.50 13.92 10.36
N SER A 100 1.12 12.87 10.88
CA SER A 100 2.27 12.98 11.79
C SER A 100 3.53 13.32 10.96
N VAL A 101 3.67 14.58 10.57
CA VAL A 101 4.65 15.08 9.59
C VAL A 101 6.07 14.62 9.90
N THR A 102 6.51 14.74 11.16
CA THR A 102 7.87 14.36 11.56
C THR A 102 8.11 12.87 11.39
N ARG A 103 7.19 12.02 11.83
CA ARG A 103 7.31 10.57 11.71
C ARG A 103 7.28 10.10 10.25
N ILE A 104 6.41 10.71 9.44
CA ILE A 104 6.34 10.42 7.99
C ILE A 104 7.65 10.80 7.33
N ARG A 105 8.18 12.00 7.57
CA ARG A 105 9.47 12.45 6.99
C ARG A 105 10.62 11.53 7.34
N ASN A 106 10.71 11.09 8.60
CA ASN A 106 11.76 10.18 9.04
C ASN A 106 11.68 8.83 8.32
N MET A 107 10.48 8.25 8.22
CA MET A 107 10.24 6.99 7.51
C MET A 107 10.57 7.13 6.02
N VAL A 108 10.12 8.20 5.36
CA VAL A 108 10.46 8.48 3.95
C VAL A 108 11.97 8.60 3.76
N THR A 109 12.65 9.34 4.65
CA THR A 109 14.11 9.50 4.60
C THR A 109 14.81 8.14 4.73
N LEU A 110 14.36 7.28 5.63
CA LEU A 110 14.86 5.91 5.76
C LEU A 110 14.67 5.12 4.46
N ILE A 111 13.45 5.07 3.92
CA ILE A 111 13.13 4.31 2.71
C ILE A 111 13.96 4.80 1.51
N HIS A 112 14.03 6.10 1.31
CA HIS A 112 14.80 6.70 0.22
C HIS A 112 16.31 6.51 0.37
N SER A 113 16.84 6.35 1.60
CA SER A 113 18.26 6.03 1.79
C SER A 113 18.65 4.67 1.19
N TYR A 114 17.70 3.75 1.03
CA TYR A 114 17.83 2.47 0.33
C TYR A 114 17.47 2.56 -1.17
N ASN A 115 17.13 3.76 -1.70
CA ASN A 115 16.59 3.95 -3.06
C ASN A 115 15.32 3.14 -3.32
N LYS A 116 14.41 3.08 -2.35
CA LYS A 116 13.15 2.33 -2.38
C LYS A 116 11.94 3.25 -2.31
N ILE A 117 10.76 2.69 -2.59
CA ILE A 117 9.50 3.43 -2.78
C ILE A 117 8.77 3.60 -1.44
N ALA A 118 8.40 4.84 -1.11
CA ALA A 118 7.60 5.18 0.05
C ALA A 118 6.11 5.23 -0.31
N VAL A 119 5.31 4.32 0.27
CA VAL A 119 3.88 4.21 0.01
C VAL A 119 3.08 4.62 1.24
N PHE A 120 2.21 5.62 1.12
CA PHE A 120 1.29 5.96 2.19
C PHE A 120 0.00 5.16 2.02
N HIS A 121 -0.27 4.27 2.98
CA HIS A 121 -1.37 3.32 2.92
C HIS A 121 -2.73 3.94 3.28
N ARG A 122 -3.74 3.11 3.55
CA ARG A 122 -5.12 3.50 3.85
C ARG A 122 -5.32 4.39 5.09
N ALA A 123 -4.29 4.80 5.81
CA ALA A 123 -4.40 5.90 6.77
C ALA A 123 -4.96 7.18 6.11
N PHE A 124 -4.69 7.35 4.80
CA PHE A 124 -5.28 8.42 4.00
C PHE A 124 -6.81 8.39 3.99
N ASP A 125 -7.41 7.21 4.00
CA ASP A 125 -8.88 7.07 3.92
C ASP A 125 -9.63 7.47 5.20
N VAL A 126 -8.93 7.59 6.33
CA VAL A 126 -9.52 7.98 7.62
C VAL A 126 -9.20 9.42 8.03
N MET A 127 -8.45 10.15 7.20
CA MET A 127 -8.19 11.57 7.39
C MET A 127 -9.43 12.39 7.04
N GLU A 128 -9.60 13.53 7.67
CA GLU A 128 -10.76 14.39 7.39
C GLU A 128 -10.60 15.20 6.10
N ASN A 129 -9.36 15.52 5.71
CA ASN A 129 -9.08 16.40 4.58
C ASN A 129 -8.25 15.69 3.49
N THR A 130 -8.82 15.56 2.28
CA THR A 130 -8.13 15.02 1.09
C THR A 130 -7.06 15.95 0.53
N ASP A 131 -7.12 17.26 0.82
CA ASP A 131 -6.09 18.22 0.37
C ASP A 131 -4.72 17.93 0.97
N SER A 132 -4.67 17.06 1.98
CA SER A 132 -3.43 16.55 2.58
C SER A 132 -2.56 15.73 1.62
N ILE A 133 -3.04 15.35 0.45
CA ILE A 133 -2.22 14.68 -0.57
C ILE A 133 -1.06 15.56 -1.03
N HIS A 134 -1.28 16.89 -1.09
CA HIS A 134 -0.21 17.83 -1.39
C HIS A 134 0.92 17.73 -0.34
N MET A 135 0.56 17.63 0.94
CA MET A 135 1.55 17.48 2.02
C MET A 135 2.30 16.15 1.92
N LEU A 136 1.63 15.06 1.53
CA LEU A 136 2.29 13.77 1.30
C LEU A 136 3.30 13.85 0.16
N TYR A 137 2.96 14.50 -0.93
CA TYR A 137 3.90 14.77 -2.02
C TYR A 137 5.10 15.60 -1.55
N GLU A 138 4.89 16.70 -0.82
CA GLU A 138 5.94 17.55 -0.26
C GLU A 138 6.84 16.80 0.75
N LEU A 139 6.31 15.76 1.40
CA LEU A 139 7.06 14.89 2.30
C LEU A 139 7.86 13.80 1.56
N GLY A 140 7.70 13.69 0.23
CA GLY A 140 8.40 12.73 -0.59
C GLY A 140 7.72 11.35 -0.65
N ILE A 141 6.42 11.25 -0.39
CA ILE A 141 5.66 10.02 -0.64
C ILE A 141 5.55 9.80 -2.15
N ASP A 142 5.96 8.63 -2.62
CA ASP A 142 5.94 8.26 -4.04
C ASP A 142 4.56 7.77 -4.49
N ARG A 143 3.82 7.13 -3.58
CA ARG A 143 2.55 6.47 -3.89
C ARG A 143 1.57 6.56 -2.73
N VAL A 144 0.28 6.76 -3.05
CA VAL A 144 -0.82 6.73 -2.08
C VAL A 144 -1.80 5.62 -2.41
N LEU A 145 -2.09 4.79 -1.42
CA LEU A 145 -3.08 3.73 -1.45
C LEU A 145 -4.40 4.26 -0.88
N THR A 146 -5.46 4.30 -1.68
CA THR A 146 -6.74 4.88 -1.22
C THR A 146 -7.96 4.26 -1.90
N SER A 147 -9.08 4.22 -1.21
CA SER A 147 -10.39 3.95 -1.77
C SER A 147 -11.21 5.23 -2.03
N GLY A 148 -10.54 6.39 -2.05
CA GLY A 148 -11.21 7.68 -2.20
C GLY A 148 -12.02 8.07 -0.97
N GLN A 149 -11.53 7.70 0.22
CA GLN A 149 -12.20 7.92 1.53
C GLN A 149 -13.62 7.32 1.59
N LYS A 150 -13.83 6.25 0.85
CA LYS A 150 -15.10 5.50 0.84
C LYS A 150 -14.84 4.03 1.18
N PRO A 151 -15.89 3.28 1.55
CA PRO A 151 -15.74 1.85 1.86
C PRO A 151 -15.13 1.02 0.74
N THR A 152 -15.31 1.43 -0.52
CA THR A 152 -14.74 0.78 -1.70
C THR A 152 -14.25 1.81 -2.71
N ALA A 153 -13.26 1.47 -3.53
CA ALA A 153 -12.80 2.34 -4.61
C ALA A 153 -13.90 2.65 -5.64
N PHE A 154 -14.84 1.74 -5.85
CA PHE A 154 -16.00 1.99 -6.71
C PHE A 154 -16.88 3.12 -6.16
N ALA A 155 -17.14 3.12 -4.85
CA ALA A 155 -17.89 4.20 -4.20
C ALA A 155 -17.11 5.53 -4.15
N GLY A 156 -15.78 5.45 -4.16
CA GLY A 156 -14.87 6.62 -4.14
C GLY A 156 -14.39 7.07 -5.51
N ILE A 157 -14.97 6.57 -6.61
CA ILE A 157 -14.40 6.76 -7.96
C ILE A 157 -14.27 8.23 -8.37
N GLU A 158 -15.18 9.09 -7.98
CA GLU A 158 -15.10 10.53 -8.29
C GLU A 158 -13.95 11.19 -7.52
N THR A 159 -13.72 10.81 -6.27
CA THR A 159 -12.55 11.27 -5.51
C THR A 159 -11.26 10.77 -6.13
N LEU A 160 -11.19 9.49 -6.52
CA LEU A 160 -10.02 8.90 -7.17
C LEU A 160 -9.69 9.58 -8.51
N LYS A 161 -10.70 9.90 -9.32
CA LYS A 161 -10.52 10.67 -10.56
C LYS A 161 -9.94 12.06 -10.26
N ASN A 162 -10.53 12.77 -9.31
CA ASN A 162 -10.07 14.10 -8.92
C ASN A 162 -8.60 14.08 -8.42
N LEU A 163 -8.25 13.10 -7.58
CA LEU A 163 -6.87 12.90 -7.12
C LEU A 163 -5.93 12.61 -8.30
N GLN A 164 -6.33 11.73 -9.22
CA GLN A 164 -5.55 11.41 -10.41
C GLN A 164 -5.36 12.61 -11.34
N GLU A 165 -6.40 13.40 -11.58
CA GLU A 165 -6.36 14.57 -12.46
C GLU A 165 -5.47 15.70 -11.90
N ASN A 166 -5.47 15.90 -10.57
CA ASN A 166 -4.76 17.01 -9.95
C ASN A 166 -3.34 16.65 -9.46
N TYR A 167 -3.08 15.37 -9.18
CA TYR A 167 -1.83 14.95 -8.54
C TYR A 167 -1.15 13.75 -9.20
N GLY A 168 -1.80 13.05 -10.14
CA GLY A 168 -1.29 11.82 -10.72
C GLY A 168 -0.01 11.94 -11.54
N ASP A 169 0.42 13.15 -11.88
CA ASP A 169 1.71 13.47 -12.48
C ASP A 169 2.83 13.66 -11.44
N LYS A 170 2.49 13.77 -10.16
CA LYS A 170 3.40 14.05 -9.05
C LYS A 170 3.52 12.88 -8.07
N ILE A 171 2.45 12.15 -7.86
CA ILE A 171 2.37 11.01 -6.92
C ILE A 171 1.50 9.92 -7.52
N GLU A 172 1.93 8.66 -7.45
CA GLU A 172 1.14 7.53 -7.97
C GLU A 172 -0.10 7.29 -7.09
N ILE A 173 -1.29 7.34 -7.69
CA ILE A 173 -2.54 7.03 -6.99
C ILE A 173 -2.91 5.57 -7.26
N VAL A 174 -2.94 4.75 -6.21
CA VAL A 174 -3.35 3.34 -6.28
C VAL A 174 -4.74 3.19 -5.69
N GLY A 175 -5.71 2.93 -6.54
CA GLY A 175 -7.09 2.69 -6.13
C GLY A 175 -7.29 1.29 -5.57
N LEU A 176 -7.82 1.19 -4.35
CA LEU A 176 -8.08 -0.09 -3.68
C LEU A 176 -9.46 -0.64 -4.04
N GLY A 177 -9.49 -1.74 -4.80
CA GLY A 177 -10.70 -2.50 -5.07
C GLY A 177 -11.00 -3.51 -3.95
N CYS A 178 -12.05 -3.30 -3.19
CA CYS A 178 -12.51 -4.27 -2.21
C CYS A 178 -13.51 -5.25 -2.82
N TYR A 179 -13.31 -6.56 -2.66
CA TYR A 179 -14.28 -7.65 -2.84
C TYR A 179 -15.09 -7.73 -4.14
N CYS A 180 -14.85 -6.95 -5.15
CA CYS A 180 -15.64 -7.03 -6.35
C CYS A 180 -14.81 -7.28 -7.61
N LYS A 181 -15.49 -7.84 -8.58
CA LYS A 181 -15.03 -8.34 -9.87
C LYS A 181 -14.46 -7.26 -10.82
N CYS A 182 -14.07 -6.10 -10.30
CA CYS A 182 -13.62 -4.97 -11.12
C CYS A 182 -12.36 -4.35 -10.52
N THR A 183 -11.38 -4.13 -11.35
CA THR A 183 -10.16 -3.37 -11.05
C THR A 183 -10.25 -2.01 -11.69
N ILE A 184 -9.85 -0.97 -10.97
CA ILE A 184 -9.76 0.39 -11.49
C ILE A 184 -8.29 0.68 -11.77
N PHE A 185 -7.98 0.99 -13.03
CA PHE A 185 -6.67 1.45 -13.45
C PHE A 185 -6.77 2.86 -13.99
N PHE A 186 -5.70 3.61 -13.80
CA PHE A 186 -5.50 4.87 -14.48
C PHE A 186 -4.39 4.69 -15.52
N GLU A 187 -4.69 4.99 -16.77
CA GLU A 187 -3.73 5.01 -17.88
C GLU A 187 -3.68 6.44 -18.41
N GLY A 188 -2.72 7.23 -17.95
CA GLY A 188 -2.73 8.68 -18.13
C GLY A 188 -3.98 9.29 -17.44
N ASN A 189 -4.69 10.16 -18.14
CA ASN A 189 -5.93 10.78 -17.64
C ASN A 189 -7.19 9.92 -17.89
N ARG A 190 -7.06 8.63 -18.24
CA ARG A 190 -8.21 7.74 -18.48
C ARG A 190 -8.39 6.78 -17.32
N THR A 191 -9.62 6.74 -16.80
CA THR A 191 -10.05 5.71 -15.85
C THR A 191 -10.38 4.43 -16.61
N ILE A 192 -9.63 3.35 -16.37
CA ILE A 192 -9.94 2.05 -16.95
C ILE A 192 -10.51 1.16 -15.86
N ILE A 193 -11.75 0.71 -16.05
CA ILE A 193 -12.38 -0.30 -15.20
C ILE A 193 -12.26 -1.63 -15.94
N SER A 194 -11.38 -2.50 -15.50
CA SER A 194 -11.26 -3.83 -16.08
C SER A 194 -11.89 -4.90 -15.20
N LYS A 195 -12.60 -5.82 -15.83
CA LYS A 195 -13.11 -7.03 -15.19
C LYS A 195 -12.00 -8.06 -15.17
N ILE A 196 -11.20 -8.08 -14.12
CA ILE A 196 -10.21 -9.13 -13.95
C ILE A 196 -10.78 -10.13 -12.96
N MET A 197 -10.76 -11.41 -13.35
CA MET A 197 -10.84 -12.59 -12.51
C MET A 197 -11.92 -13.61 -12.86
N HIS A 198 -11.59 -14.40 -13.88
CA HIS A 198 -12.22 -15.73 -14.02
C HIS A 198 -11.27 -16.89 -13.63
N SER A 199 -10.03 -16.61 -13.22
CA SER A 199 -8.98 -17.64 -13.08
C SER A 199 -8.47 -17.90 -11.66
N TYR A 200 -8.95 -17.22 -10.64
CA TYR A 200 -8.54 -17.52 -9.26
C TYR A 200 -9.53 -18.48 -8.58
N PRO A 201 -9.06 -19.56 -7.98
CA PRO A 201 -9.92 -20.43 -7.18
C PRO A 201 -10.52 -19.63 -6.02
N LYS A 202 -11.84 -19.73 -5.88
CA LYS A 202 -12.71 -18.92 -4.99
C LYS A 202 -12.38 -18.92 -3.49
N LYS A 203 -11.26 -19.46 -3.03
CA LYS A 203 -11.06 -19.76 -1.61
C LYS A 203 -9.90 -19.08 -0.89
N ARG A 204 -8.97 -18.33 -1.53
CA ARG A 204 -7.79 -17.82 -0.81
C ARG A 204 -7.13 -16.53 -1.26
N VAL A 205 -7.57 -15.82 -2.26
CA VAL A 205 -6.93 -14.57 -2.65
C VAL A 205 -7.82 -13.40 -2.28
N ASN A 206 -7.47 -12.68 -1.22
CA ASN A 206 -8.01 -11.37 -0.94
C ASN A 206 -7.25 -10.39 -1.85
N CYS A 207 -7.76 -10.16 -3.05
CA CYS A 207 -7.27 -9.08 -3.88
C CYS A 207 -7.71 -7.76 -3.27
N ILE A 208 -6.76 -6.99 -2.78
CA ILE A 208 -6.90 -5.55 -2.68
C ILE A 208 -6.33 -5.01 -3.98
N ILE A 209 -7.18 -4.44 -4.77
CA ILE A 209 -6.81 -3.83 -6.04
C ILE A 209 -7.08 -2.36 -5.93
#